data_4859da9336570621753dc0c067cb9a2f
#
_entry.id   4859da9336570621753dc0c067cb9a2f
#
_cell.length_a   1.000
_cell.length_b   1.000
_cell.length_c   1.000
_cell.angle_alpha   90.00
_cell.angle_beta   90.00
_cell.angle_gamma   90.00
#
_symmetry.space_group_name_H-M   'P 1'
#
loop_
_entity.id
_entity.type
_entity.pdbx_description
1 polymer ?
#
loop_
_entity_poly.entity_id
_entity_poly.type
_entity_poly.pdbx_seq_one_letter_code
_entity_poly.pdbx_strand_id
1 'polypeptide(L)'
;MKMLKKLLFVIYLLGTSLLHAQEFQAGAPISAIDESGNRVFTTDNVKVYGSFYFSESCTFDSERNLILAMNSGKFRADGPNDAYVSLLNPDGSVHTPKWIGATRDGLELNDPLGSAISKGKLYTVDIDYLRIFDLSSGKPLSSIKVDGATGMNGIGVSSNGTVYASNTRNPEVVFQINPDGSSAVFSDHESLALPNGVAIDNDGNIVVVNMGDNKVITFDQNGNIKKTEYAAESGGDGIVIME
;
A
#
# COMPACT_ATOMS: atom_id res chain seq x y z
N MET A 1 -27.67 49.42 -62.47
CA MET A 1 -28.63 48.55 -61.74
C MET A 1 -27.77 47.45 -61.05
N LYS A 2 -27.37 47.67 -59.78
CA LYS A 2 -26.51 46.78 -59.03
C LYS A 2 -27.36 45.93 -58.07
N MET A 3 -27.44 44.63 -58.35
CA MET A 3 -28.09 43.68 -57.44
C MET A 3 -27.21 43.41 -56.22
N LEU A 4 -27.71 43.76 -55.02
CA LEU A 4 -27.11 43.50 -53.75
C LEU A 4 -27.48 42.06 -53.32
N LYS A 5 -26.52 41.11 -53.37
CA LYS A 5 -26.70 39.76 -52.80
C LYS A 5 -26.58 39.82 -51.32
N LYS A 6 -27.68 39.62 -50.59
CA LYS A 6 -27.68 39.39 -49.16
C LYS A 6 -27.12 38.00 -48.88
N LEU A 7 -25.96 37.95 -48.22
CA LEU A 7 -25.37 36.73 -47.71
C LEU A 7 -25.97 36.46 -46.30
N LEU A 8 -26.80 35.43 -46.22
CA LEU A 8 -27.36 34.98 -44.95
C LEU A 8 -26.29 34.12 -44.25
N PHE A 9 -25.70 34.63 -43.17
CA PHE A 9 -24.81 33.84 -42.31
C PHE A 9 -25.69 33.08 -41.31
N VAL A 10 -25.84 31.77 -41.51
CA VAL A 10 -26.45 30.88 -40.56
C VAL A 10 -25.35 30.49 -39.57
N ILE A 11 -25.36 31.08 -38.36
CA ILE A 11 -24.49 30.65 -37.25
C ILE A 11 -25.11 29.39 -36.70
N TYR A 12 -24.52 28.23 -37.03
CA TYR A 12 -24.74 26.99 -36.29
C TYR A 12 -24.08 27.13 -34.92
N LEU A 13 -24.86 27.44 -33.88
CA LEU A 13 -24.47 27.21 -32.52
C LEU A 13 -24.39 25.70 -32.31
N LEU A 14 -23.20 25.12 -32.53
CA LEU A 14 -22.85 23.83 -31.99
C LEU A 14 -22.82 23.99 -30.45
N GLY A 15 -23.93 23.61 -29.83
CA GLY A 15 -23.97 23.39 -28.40
C GLY A 15 -23.01 22.28 -28.06
N THR A 16 -21.76 22.59 -27.80
CA THR A 16 -20.86 21.69 -27.06
C THR A 16 -21.46 21.57 -25.68
N SER A 17 -22.21 20.50 -25.43
CA SER A 17 -22.43 20.01 -24.08
C SER A 17 -21.05 19.71 -23.52
N LEU A 18 -20.48 20.68 -22.82
CA LEU A 18 -19.36 20.43 -21.93
C LEU A 18 -19.90 19.42 -20.91
N LEU A 19 -19.61 18.15 -21.13
CA LEU A 19 -19.60 17.16 -20.07
C LEU A 19 -18.60 17.72 -19.04
N HIS A 20 -19.11 18.45 -18.08
CA HIS A 20 -18.36 18.79 -16.88
C HIS A 20 -18.11 17.46 -16.19
N ALA A 21 -16.95 16.85 -16.43
CA ALA A 21 -16.44 15.84 -15.54
C ALA A 21 -16.51 16.52 -14.16
N GLN A 22 -17.42 16.02 -13.33
CA GLN A 22 -17.69 16.64 -12.04
C GLN A 22 -16.40 16.53 -11.24
N GLU A 23 -15.79 17.66 -10.98
CA GLU A 23 -14.49 17.78 -10.33
C GLU A 23 -14.53 17.03 -9.00
N PHE A 24 -13.55 16.15 -8.77
CA PHE A 24 -13.43 15.43 -7.51
C PHE A 24 -13.30 16.44 -6.37
N GLN A 25 -14.16 16.32 -5.39
CA GLN A 25 -14.14 17.18 -4.20
C GLN A 25 -13.69 16.35 -2.99
N ALA A 26 -12.51 16.62 -2.49
CA ALA A 26 -11.99 15.96 -1.29
C ALA A 26 -12.90 16.16 -0.09
N GLY A 27 -13.17 15.10 0.67
CA GLY A 27 -14.08 15.10 1.81
C GLY A 27 -15.56 14.99 1.46
N ALA A 28 -15.91 14.91 0.18
CA ALA A 28 -17.29 14.64 -0.24
C ALA A 28 -17.70 13.19 0.05
N PRO A 29 -18.97 12.89 0.33
CA PRO A 29 -19.47 11.52 0.44
C PRO A 29 -19.27 10.71 -0.84
N ILE A 30 -19.21 9.38 -0.71
CA ILE A 30 -19.20 8.48 -1.86
C ILE A 30 -20.46 8.70 -2.69
N SER A 31 -20.26 8.87 -3.99
CA SER A 31 -21.35 9.05 -4.95
C SER A 31 -21.11 8.21 -6.20
N ALA A 32 -22.20 7.85 -6.85
CA ALA A 32 -22.22 7.24 -8.18
C ALA A 32 -22.91 8.18 -9.18
N ILE A 33 -22.80 7.88 -10.47
CA ILE A 33 -23.60 8.52 -11.52
C ILE A 33 -24.71 7.55 -11.91
N ASP A 34 -25.96 7.99 -11.86
CA ASP A 34 -27.11 7.21 -12.29
C ASP A 34 -27.22 7.12 -13.83
N GLU A 35 -28.15 6.32 -14.33
CA GLU A 35 -28.39 6.17 -15.78
C GLU A 35 -28.76 7.47 -16.49
N SER A 36 -29.24 8.46 -15.74
CA SER A 36 -29.60 9.80 -16.26
C SER A 36 -28.44 10.79 -16.20
N GLY A 37 -27.27 10.36 -15.68
CA GLY A 37 -26.08 11.21 -15.55
C GLY A 37 -26.07 12.09 -14.28
N ASN A 38 -26.99 11.87 -13.34
CA ASN A 38 -27.03 12.64 -12.08
C ASN A 38 -26.16 11.98 -11.02
N ARG A 39 -25.58 12.79 -10.14
CA ARG A 39 -24.85 12.28 -8.98
C ARG A 39 -25.82 11.81 -7.92
N VAL A 40 -25.65 10.55 -7.50
CA VAL A 40 -26.41 9.92 -6.41
C VAL A 40 -25.44 9.60 -5.28
N PHE A 41 -25.69 10.13 -4.10
CA PHE A 41 -24.88 9.81 -2.91
C PHE A 41 -25.34 8.47 -2.35
N THR A 42 -24.38 7.57 -2.13
CA THR A 42 -24.65 6.22 -1.63
C THR A 42 -24.64 6.16 -0.12
N THR A 43 -23.91 7.05 0.54
CA THR A 43 -23.83 7.17 2.00
C THR A 43 -23.18 8.49 2.41
N ASP A 44 -23.63 9.06 3.52
CA ASP A 44 -23.03 10.23 4.17
C ASP A 44 -21.90 9.83 5.13
N ASN A 45 -21.78 8.54 5.47
CA ASN A 45 -20.82 8.05 6.45
C ASN A 45 -19.43 7.78 5.87
N VAL A 46 -19.31 7.71 4.54
CA VAL A 46 -18.03 7.46 3.85
C VAL A 46 -17.65 8.68 3.03
N LYS A 47 -16.46 9.19 3.28
CA LYS A 47 -15.89 10.34 2.58
C LYS A 47 -14.75 9.88 1.68
N VAL A 48 -14.58 10.58 0.54
CA VAL A 48 -13.50 10.29 -0.42
C VAL A 48 -12.53 11.45 -0.45
N TYR A 49 -11.24 11.18 -0.18
CA TYR A 49 -10.21 12.22 -0.13
C TYR A 49 -9.25 12.20 -1.32
N GLY A 50 -8.97 11.02 -1.91
CA GLY A 50 -8.08 10.88 -3.05
C GLY A 50 -6.59 10.93 -2.70
N SER A 51 -5.77 11.29 -3.69
CA SER A 51 -4.29 11.33 -3.60
C SER A 51 -3.61 9.96 -3.50
N PHE A 52 -4.24 8.90 -4.00
CA PHE A 52 -3.72 7.55 -3.98
C PHE A 52 -3.58 6.99 -5.39
N TYR A 53 -2.54 6.19 -5.57
CA TYR A 53 -2.34 5.45 -6.79
C TYR A 53 -1.87 4.03 -6.46
N PHE A 54 -2.80 3.08 -6.50
CA PHE A 54 -2.64 1.72 -6.04
C PHE A 54 -2.11 1.68 -4.59
N SER A 55 -2.91 2.19 -3.64
CA SER A 55 -2.58 2.06 -2.22
C SER A 55 -2.83 0.62 -1.78
N GLU A 56 -1.87 0.03 -1.10
CA GLU A 56 -1.87 -1.37 -0.75
C GLU A 56 -1.87 -1.57 0.77
N SER A 57 -1.00 -0.89 1.50
CA SER A 57 -0.99 -0.99 2.94
C SER A 57 -0.97 0.37 3.63
N CYS A 58 -1.26 0.34 4.93
CA CYS A 58 -1.08 1.49 5.79
C CYS A 58 -0.53 1.07 7.16
N THR A 59 0.17 2.01 7.80
CA THR A 59 0.63 1.86 9.18
C THR A 59 0.40 3.15 9.95
N PHE A 60 0.21 3.04 11.26
CA PHE A 60 -0.11 4.18 12.11
C PHE A 60 1.09 4.64 12.92
N ASP A 61 1.44 5.91 12.79
CA ASP A 61 2.41 6.59 13.60
C ASP A 61 1.70 7.26 14.80
N SER A 62 1.77 6.60 15.93
CA SER A 62 1.11 7.07 17.16
C SER A 62 1.75 8.35 17.74
N GLU A 63 3.05 8.61 17.48
CA GLU A 63 3.74 9.79 17.98
C GLU A 63 3.28 11.06 17.29
N ARG A 64 3.11 11.00 15.96
CA ARG A 64 2.62 12.14 15.15
C ARG A 64 1.11 12.12 14.96
N ASN A 65 0.41 11.05 15.36
CA ASN A 65 -1.01 10.82 15.10
C ASN A 65 -1.33 10.89 13.61
N LEU A 66 -0.54 10.19 12.79
CA LEU A 66 -0.69 10.15 11.34
C LEU A 66 -0.76 8.71 10.82
N ILE A 67 -1.48 8.51 9.74
CA ILE A 67 -1.50 7.26 9.00
C ILE A 67 -0.54 7.41 7.81
N LEU A 68 0.33 6.42 7.62
CA LEU A 68 1.20 6.32 6.46
C LEU A 68 0.59 5.33 5.48
N ALA A 69 0.29 5.78 4.27
CA ALA A 69 -0.27 4.93 3.22
C ALA A 69 0.79 4.68 2.13
N MET A 70 1.08 3.40 1.87
CA MET A 70 1.96 2.97 0.80
C MET A 70 1.21 3.02 -0.53
N ASN A 71 1.81 3.63 -1.54
CA ASN A 71 1.24 3.74 -2.88
C ASN A 71 2.24 3.16 -3.89
N SER A 72 1.86 2.06 -4.53
CA SER A 72 2.72 1.33 -5.46
C SER A 72 2.80 1.95 -6.86
N GLY A 73 2.08 3.05 -7.10
CA GLY A 73 2.14 3.69 -8.41
C GLY A 73 1.62 2.77 -9.52
N LYS A 74 2.40 2.56 -10.56
CA LYS A 74 2.11 1.58 -11.61
C LYS A 74 2.47 0.18 -11.15
N PHE A 75 1.59 -0.40 -10.36
CA PHE A 75 1.78 -1.72 -9.77
C PHE A 75 2.35 -2.74 -10.76
N ARG A 76 3.44 -3.40 -10.33
CA ARG A 76 4.19 -4.41 -11.12
C ARG A 76 4.69 -3.94 -12.48
N ALA A 77 4.81 -2.65 -12.72
CA ALA A 77 5.54 -2.14 -13.87
C ALA A 77 7.06 -2.24 -13.61
N ASP A 78 7.85 -2.41 -14.67
CA ASP A 78 9.29 -2.54 -14.59
C ASP A 78 9.94 -1.26 -14.02
N GLY A 79 10.12 -1.24 -12.70
CA GLY A 79 10.88 -0.25 -11.94
C GLY A 79 10.63 1.23 -12.29
N PRO A 80 9.37 1.70 -12.37
CA PRO A 80 9.08 3.06 -12.85
C PRO A 80 9.52 4.14 -11.84
N ASN A 81 9.90 3.75 -10.61
CA ASN A 81 10.23 4.66 -9.51
C ASN A 81 9.17 5.77 -9.33
N ASP A 82 7.89 5.41 -9.46
CA ASP A 82 6.76 6.34 -9.35
C ASP A 82 5.92 6.15 -8.08
N ALA A 83 6.33 5.21 -7.24
CA ALA A 83 5.69 4.92 -5.97
C ALA A 83 5.98 6.01 -4.91
N TYR A 84 5.16 6.05 -3.89
CA TYR A 84 5.28 7.06 -2.83
C TYR A 84 4.55 6.66 -1.55
N VAL A 85 4.89 7.33 -0.45
CA VAL A 85 4.18 7.24 0.82
C VAL A 85 3.43 8.55 1.06
N SER A 86 2.14 8.44 1.35
CA SER A 86 1.30 9.58 1.76
C SER A 86 1.15 9.62 3.28
N LEU A 87 1.07 10.82 3.84
CA LEU A 87 0.63 11.02 5.22
C LEU A 87 -0.83 11.45 5.24
N LEU A 88 -1.61 10.82 6.10
CA LEU A 88 -3.03 11.11 6.30
C LEU A 88 -3.28 11.47 7.75
N ASN A 89 -4.26 12.34 7.97
CA ASN A 89 -4.84 12.56 9.29
C ASN A 89 -5.71 11.36 9.68
N PRO A 90 -6.00 11.16 11.00
CA PRO A 90 -6.84 10.06 11.47
C PRO A 90 -8.28 10.05 10.89
N ASP A 91 -8.77 11.18 10.42
CA ASP A 91 -10.07 11.29 9.74
C ASP A 91 -10.02 10.88 8.25
N GLY A 92 -8.86 10.45 7.76
CA GLY A 92 -8.60 10.05 6.38
C GLY A 92 -8.27 11.21 5.43
N SER A 93 -8.33 12.46 5.88
CA SER A 93 -7.92 13.58 5.05
C SER A 93 -6.42 13.57 4.78
N VAL A 94 -6.03 14.06 3.60
CA VAL A 94 -4.63 14.06 3.18
C VAL A 94 -3.85 15.14 3.93
N HIS A 95 -2.85 14.73 4.71
CA HIS A 95 -1.91 15.63 5.36
C HIS A 95 -0.79 16.03 4.40
N THR A 96 -0.10 15.04 3.82
CA THR A 96 0.98 15.26 2.84
C THR A 96 0.88 14.20 1.75
N PRO A 97 0.54 14.57 0.50
CA PRO A 97 0.19 13.60 -0.54
C PRO A 97 1.36 12.72 -1.00
N LYS A 98 2.58 13.22 -1.02
CA LYS A 98 3.79 12.48 -1.40
C LYS A 98 4.94 12.85 -0.46
N TRP A 99 4.85 12.35 0.77
CA TRP A 99 5.85 12.62 1.79
C TRP A 99 7.19 11.95 1.49
N ILE A 100 7.17 10.70 1.06
CA ILE A 100 8.32 9.98 0.49
C ILE A 100 7.95 9.66 -0.95
N GLY A 101 8.84 9.91 -1.90
CA GLY A 101 8.61 9.60 -3.30
C GLY A 101 9.79 9.95 -4.19
N ALA A 102 9.72 9.56 -5.46
CA ALA A 102 10.79 9.64 -6.47
C ALA A 102 11.32 11.07 -6.76
N THR A 103 10.71 12.10 -6.19
CA THR A 103 11.20 13.50 -6.33
C THR A 103 12.38 13.81 -5.44
N ARG A 104 12.81 12.87 -4.58
CA ARG A 104 13.99 13.04 -3.73
C ARG A 104 15.19 12.37 -4.38
N ASP A 105 16.30 13.09 -4.47
CA ASP A 105 17.56 12.58 -5.01
C ASP A 105 18.01 11.31 -4.27
N GLY A 106 18.33 10.27 -5.03
CA GLY A 106 18.81 9.00 -4.51
C GLY A 106 17.74 8.10 -3.87
N LEU A 107 16.46 8.47 -3.96
CA LEU A 107 15.35 7.63 -3.52
C LEU A 107 14.87 6.76 -4.68
N GLU A 108 14.78 5.47 -4.43
CA GLU A 108 14.15 4.49 -5.30
C GLU A 108 13.02 3.80 -4.53
N LEU A 109 11.81 3.83 -5.09
CA LEU A 109 10.62 3.19 -4.55
C LEU A 109 9.72 2.79 -5.72
N ASN A 110 9.54 1.48 -5.93
CA ASN A 110 8.90 0.96 -7.13
C ASN A 110 7.50 0.39 -6.86
N ASP A 111 7.40 -0.52 -5.87
CA ASP A 111 6.16 -1.22 -5.55
C ASP A 111 6.09 -1.52 -4.04
N PRO A 112 6.05 -0.48 -3.18
CA PRO A 112 5.98 -0.68 -1.74
C PRO A 112 4.63 -1.29 -1.37
N LEU A 113 4.67 -2.45 -0.76
CA LEU A 113 3.50 -3.17 -0.27
C LEU A 113 3.42 -3.07 1.25
N GLY A 114 3.76 -4.13 1.99
CA GLY A 114 3.69 -4.14 3.44
C GLY A 114 4.58 -3.10 4.11
N SER A 115 4.11 -2.56 5.23
CA SER A 115 4.83 -1.56 6.00
C SER A 115 4.70 -1.74 7.50
N ALA A 116 5.72 -1.35 8.24
CA ALA A 116 5.73 -1.36 9.70
C ALA A 116 6.57 -0.19 10.26
N ILE A 117 6.21 0.26 11.45
CA ILE A 117 6.97 1.26 12.20
C ILE A 117 7.62 0.61 13.41
N SER A 118 8.92 0.85 13.57
CA SER A 118 9.65 0.42 14.76
C SER A 118 10.81 1.37 15.06
N LYS A 119 10.94 1.80 16.32
CA LYS A 119 12.07 2.61 16.82
C LYS A 119 12.40 3.83 15.94
N GLY A 120 11.39 4.63 15.61
CA GLY A 120 11.55 5.85 14.81
C GLY A 120 11.91 5.62 13.34
N LYS A 121 11.66 4.42 12.84
CA LYS A 121 11.90 4.06 11.43
C LYS A 121 10.63 3.51 10.78
N LEU A 122 10.43 3.86 9.53
CA LEU A 122 9.49 3.21 8.63
C LEU A 122 10.23 2.12 7.85
N TYR A 123 9.69 0.93 7.87
CA TYR A 123 10.12 -0.21 7.06
C TYR A 123 9.05 -0.50 6.02
N THR A 124 9.44 -0.76 4.79
CA THR A 124 8.52 -1.26 3.74
C THR A 124 9.24 -2.20 2.80
N VAL A 125 8.54 -3.23 2.37
CA VAL A 125 9.02 -4.12 1.32
C VAL A 125 8.70 -3.51 -0.05
N ASP A 126 9.64 -3.61 -0.98
CA ASP A 126 9.59 -3.02 -2.31
C ASP A 126 10.17 -4.02 -3.31
N ILE A 127 9.31 -4.89 -3.83
CA ILE A 127 9.64 -6.03 -4.71
C ILE A 127 10.59 -7.01 -4.01
N ASP A 128 11.90 -6.89 -4.23
CA ASP A 128 12.97 -7.72 -3.67
C ASP A 128 13.88 -6.92 -2.72
N TYR A 129 13.43 -5.72 -2.30
CA TYR A 129 14.16 -4.87 -1.36
C TYR A 129 13.37 -4.63 -0.08
N LEU A 130 14.07 -4.56 1.05
CA LEU A 130 13.61 -3.89 2.25
C LEU A 130 14.11 -2.46 2.23
N ARG A 131 13.19 -1.48 2.20
CA ARG A 131 13.48 -0.06 2.28
C ARG A 131 13.24 0.44 3.70
N ILE A 132 14.18 1.21 4.23
CA ILE A 132 14.12 1.76 5.59
C ILE A 132 14.28 3.27 5.51
N PHE A 133 13.36 3.98 6.14
CA PHE A 133 13.33 5.44 6.18
C PHE A 133 13.33 5.94 7.63
N ASP A 134 13.91 7.12 7.85
CA ASP A 134 13.70 7.86 9.09
C ASP A 134 12.25 8.32 9.19
N LEU A 135 11.57 7.95 10.27
CA LEU A 135 10.15 8.18 10.43
C LEU A 135 9.80 9.67 10.55
N SER A 136 10.70 10.49 11.07
CA SER A 136 10.43 11.91 11.29
C SER A 136 10.55 12.72 9.99
N SER A 137 11.54 12.41 9.16
CA SER A 137 11.90 13.19 7.97
C SER A 137 11.57 12.53 6.63
N GLY A 138 11.29 11.22 6.64
CA GLY A 138 11.14 10.42 5.42
C GLY A 138 12.46 10.24 4.66
N LYS A 139 13.61 10.51 5.28
CA LYS A 139 14.93 10.36 4.65
C LYS A 139 15.26 8.87 4.51
N PRO A 140 15.72 8.42 3.31
CA PRO A 140 16.22 7.06 3.15
C PRO A 140 17.39 6.78 4.11
N LEU A 141 17.34 5.66 4.83
CA LEU A 141 18.39 5.18 5.72
C LEU A 141 19.13 3.97 5.14
N SER A 142 18.37 3.02 4.56
CA SER A 142 18.92 1.79 4.02
C SER A 142 18.00 1.20 2.94
N SER A 143 18.63 0.44 2.02
CA SER A 143 17.97 -0.41 1.05
C SER A 143 18.71 -1.74 1.02
N ILE A 144 18.05 -2.81 1.44
CA ILE A 144 18.63 -4.15 1.58
C ILE A 144 17.98 -5.03 0.53
N LYS A 145 18.77 -5.53 -0.42
CA LYS A 145 18.31 -6.53 -1.37
C LYS A 145 18.19 -7.87 -0.67
N VAL A 146 17.07 -8.56 -0.89
CA VAL A 146 16.79 -9.88 -0.33
C VAL A 146 16.96 -10.91 -1.43
N ASP A 147 18.04 -11.67 -1.38
CA ASP A 147 18.33 -12.67 -2.41
C ASP A 147 17.26 -13.76 -2.43
N GLY A 148 16.75 -14.05 -3.62
CA GLY A 148 15.65 -15.01 -3.84
C GLY A 148 14.25 -14.45 -3.65
N ALA A 149 14.09 -13.24 -3.17
CA ALA A 149 12.77 -12.56 -3.16
C ALA A 149 12.37 -12.13 -4.57
N THR A 150 11.07 -12.21 -4.86
CA THR A 150 10.50 -11.86 -6.18
C THR A 150 9.27 -10.97 -6.08
N GLY A 151 8.76 -10.79 -4.87
CA GLY A 151 7.56 -10.02 -4.58
C GLY A 151 7.20 -10.17 -3.12
N MET A 152 8.00 -9.53 -2.25
CA MET A 152 7.68 -9.45 -0.83
C MET A 152 6.41 -8.64 -0.63
N ASN A 153 5.59 -9.06 0.35
CA ASN A 153 4.28 -8.45 0.57
C ASN A 153 4.11 -7.96 2.01
N GLY A 154 3.75 -8.84 2.96
CA GLY A 154 3.57 -8.45 4.36
C GLY A 154 4.87 -8.40 5.14
N ILE A 155 4.92 -7.57 6.21
CA ILE A 155 6.13 -7.41 7.02
C ILE A 155 5.79 -7.23 8.49
N GLY A 156 6.59 -7.89 9.36
CA GLY A 156 6.62 -7.68 10.80
C GLY A 156 8.03 -7.36 11.27
N VAL A 157 8.17 -6.44 12.22
CA VAL A 157 9.46 -6.02 12.78
C VAL A 157 9.51 -6.38 14.27
N SER A 158 10.45 -7.25 14.63
CA SER A 158 10.63 -7.66 16.02
C SER A 158 11.32 -6.59 16.86
N SER A 159 11.26 -6.76 18.18
CA SER A 159 11.81 -5.80 19.16
C SER A 159 13.32 -5.59 19.03
N ASN A 160 14.08 -6.57 18.52
CA ASN A 160 15.51 -6.46 18.25
C ASN A 160 15.83 -5.81 16.88
N GLY A 161 14.80 -5.56 16.05
CA GLY A 161 14.94 -4.96 14.72
C GLY A 161 15.07 -5.96 13.58
N THR A 162 14.95 -7.26 13.83
CA THR A 162 14.84 -8.27 12.80
C THR A 162 13.48 -8.14 12.08
N VAL A 163 13.51 -8.15 10.78
CA VAL A 163 12.32 -8.06 9.93
C VAL A 163 11.97 -9.45 9.39
N TYR A 164 10.70 -9.79 9.45
CA TYR A 164 10.16 -10.97 8.78
C TYR A 164 9.24 -10.50 7.66
N ALA A 165 9.47 -10.99 6.45
CA ALA A 165 8.74 -10.58 5.26
C ALA A 165 8.21 -11.78 4.50
N SER A 166 6.94 -11.82 4.19
CA SER A 166 6.36 -12.81 3.29
C SER A 166 6.77 -12.53 1.85
N ASN A 167 7.04 -13.58 1.09
CA ASN A 167 7.15 -13.57 -0.36
C ASN A 167 6.00 -14.41 -0.90
N THR A 168 5.00 -13.74 -1.46
CA THR A 168 3.70 -14.37 -1.73
C THR A 168 3.75 -15.39 -2.83
N ARG A 169 4.64 -15.25 -3.81
CA ARG A 169 4.70 -16.13 -4.98
C ARG A 169 6.12 -16.43 -5.41
N ASN A 170 6.38 -17.72 -5.65
CA ASN A 170 7.52 -18.23 -6.39
C ASN A 170 8.90 -17.67 -5.94
N PRO A 171 9.41 -18.03 -4.77
CA PRO A 171 8.88 -19.06 -3.86
C PRO A 171 7.85 -18.51 -2.87
N GLU A 172 6.98 -19.38 -2.35
CA GLU A 172 6.07 -19.07 -1.24
C GLU A 172 6.81 -19.30 0.07
N VAL A 173 7.42 -18.25 0.61
CA VAL A 173 8.29 -18.33 1.80
C VAL A 173 8.11 -17.10 2.69
N VAL A 174 8.65 -17.18 3.89
CA VAL A 174 8.92 -16.03 4.75
C VAL A 174 10.42 -15.84 4.84
N PHE A 175 10.90 -14.62 4.58
CA PHE A 175 12.29 -14.22 4.77
C PHE A 175 12.50 -13.63 6.16
N GLN A 176 13.68 -13.86 6.72
CA GLN A 176 14.22 -13.11 7.86
C GLN A 176 15.33 -12.19 7.36
N ILE A 177 15.27 -10.92 7.74
CA ILE A 177 16.24 -9.89 7.38
C ILE A 177 16.75 -9.28 8.68
N ASN A 178 18.04 -9.40 8.94
CA ASN A 178 18.67 -8.95 10.16
C ASN A 178 19.05 -7.46 10.09
N PRO A 179 19.25 -6.78 11.23
CA PRO A 179 19.67 -5.37 11.27
C PRO A 179 21.01 -5.08 10.60
N ASP A 180 21.88 -6.09 10.45
CA ASP A 180 23.16 -5.97 9.73
C ASP A 180 23.03 -6.09 8.21
N GLY A 181 21.80 -6.31 7.71
CA GLY A 181 21.47 -6.47 6.29
C GLY A 181 21.59 -7.91 5.76
N SER A 182 22.01 -8.86 6.58
CA SER A 182 21.97 -10.28 6.18
C SER A 182 20.54 -10.78 6.12
N SER A 183 20.24 -11.67 5.15
CA SER A 183 18.92 -12.26 4.99
C SER A 183 18.99 -13.74 4.70
N ALA A 184 17.93 -14.46 5.07
CA ALA A 184 17.78 -15.89 4.81
C ALA A 184 16.29 -16.24 4.75
N VAL A 185 15.98 -17.40 4.17
CA VAL A 185 14.64 -18.00 4.31
C VAL A 185 14.44 -18.37 5.77
N PHE A 186 13.40 -17.81 6.38
CA PHE A 186 12.96 -18.13 7.74
C PHE A 186 12.11 -19.41 7.76
N SER A 187 11.15 -19.47 6.82
CA SER A 187 10.30 -20.66 6.65
C SER A 187 9.89 -20.80 5.18
N ASP A 188 10.02 -22.04 4.67
CA ASP A 188 9.49 -22.54 3.41
C ASP A 188 8.51 -23.69 3.63
N HIS A 189 7.87 -23.72 4.80
CA HIS A 189 7.00 -24.80 5.21
C HIS A 189 5.79 -24.94 4.27
N GLU A 190 5.44 -26.17 3.91
CA GLU A 190 4.34 -26.51 2.98
C GLU A 190 2.94 -25.99 3.39
N SER A 191 2.78 -25.54 4.64
CA SER A 191 1.55 -24.89 5.11
C SER A 191 1.40 -23.45 4.63
N LEU A 192 2.48 -22.84 4.08
CA LEU A 192 2.40 -21.53 3.46
C LEU A 192 1.70 -21.66 2.11
N ALA A 193 0.64 -20.89 1.90
CA ALA A 193 -0.15 -20.85 0.68
C ALA A 193 -0.42 -19.38 0.32
N LEU A 194 0.35 -18.83 -0.59
CA LEU A 194 0.39 -17.40 -0.90
C LEU A 194 0.51 -16.56 0.39
N PRO A 195 1.58 -16.73 1.20
CA PRO A 195 1.72 -16.00 2.47
C PRO A 195 1.68 -14.50 2.22
N ASN A 196 0.89 -13.77 3.02
CA ASN A 196 0.66 -12.34 2.84
C ASN A 196 0.97 -11.59 4.13
N GLY A 197 0.02 -11.18 4.94
CA GLY A 197 0.27 -10.41 6.15
C GLY A 197 1.19 -11.12 7.15
N VAL A 198 2.12 -10.37 7.73
CA VAL A 198 3.05 -10.84 8.76
C VAL A 198 3.00 -9.91 9.96
N ALA A 199 2.86 -10.46 11.15
CA ALA A 199 2.94 -9.71 12.40
C ALA A 199 3.82 -10.45 13.42
N ILE A 200 4.30 -9.72 14.43
CA ILE A 200 5.02 -10.28 15.57
C ILE A 200 4.11 -10.18 16.78
N ASP A 201 3.85 -11.30 17.46
CA ASP A 201 3.06 -11.30 18.68
C ASP A 201 3.87 -10.84 19.91
N ASN A 202 3.20 -10.68 21.06
CA ASN A 202 3.83 -10.21 22.29
C ASN A 202 4.90 -11.17 22.85
N ASP A 203 4.86 -12.44 22.46
CA ASP A 203 5.87 -13.45 22.83
C ASP A 203 7.04 -13.49 21.84
N GLY A 204 6.99 -12.69 20.76
CA GLY A 204 7.99 -12.64 19.71
C GLY A 204 7.84 -13.75 18.65
N ASN A 205 6.68 -14.43 18.59
CA ASN A 205 6.40 -15.38 17.53
C ASN A 205 5.97 -14.65 16.25
N ILE A 206 6.19 -15.31 15.14
CA ILE A 206 5.87 -14.78 13.80
C ILE A 206 4.53 -15.32 13.36
N VAL A 207 3.56 -14.43 13.19
CA VAL A 207 2.19 -14.77 12.75
C VAL A 207 2.05 -14.41 11.29
N VAL A 208 1.66 -15.38 10.47
CA VAL A 208 1.51 -15.25 9.02
C VAL A 208 0.10 -15.62 8.61
N VAL A 209 -0.55 -14.80 7.82
CA VAL A 209 -1.81 -15.15 7.17
C VAL A 209 -1.57 -15.57 5.72
N ASN A 210 -2.28 -16.59 5.31
CA ASN A 210 -2.29 -17.06 3.93
C ASN A 210 -3.42 -16.39 3.13
N MET A 211 -3.08 -15.90 1.95
CA MET A 211 -4.09 -15.47 0.98
C MET A 211 -4.67 -16.64 0.18
N GLY A 212 -3.88 -17.70 -0.03
CA GLY A 212 -4.26 -18.86 -0.83
C GLY A 212 -5.22 -19.82 -0.13
N ASP A 213 -5.28 -19.77 1.19
CA ASP A 213 -6.24 -20.53 2.01
C ASP A 213 -6.67 -19.69 3.23
N ASN A 214 -7.36 -20.28 4.19
CA ASN A 214 -7.84 -19.57 5.37
C ASN A 214 -6.97 -19.77 6.62
N LYS A 215 -5.71 -20.21 6.47
CA LYS A 215 -4.84 -20.44 7.61
C LYS A 215 -4.21 -19.15 8.12
N VAL A 216 -4.09 -19.11 9.45
CA VAL A 216 -3.26 -18.18 10.21
C VAL A 216 -2.24 -19.02 10.97
N ILE A 217 -0.97 -18.89 10.62
CA ILE A 217 0.09 -19.76 11.11
C ILE A 217 0.99 -18.97 12.05
N THR A 218 1.19 -19.49 13.25
CA THR A 218 2.14 -18.92 14.22
C THR A 218 3.39 -19.80 14.26
N PHE A 219 4.52 -19.21 13.93
CA PHE A 219 5.84 -19.83 14.03
C PHE A 219 6.56 -19.34 15.29
N ASP A 220 7.37 -20.22 15.92
CA ASP A 220 8.34 -19.80 16.89
C ASP A 220 9.52 -19.06 16.21
N GLN A 221 10.44 -18.52 16.99
CA GLN A 221 11.61 -17.78 16.48
C GLN A 221 12.61 -18.66 15.72
N ASN A 222 12.45 -19.98 15.74
CA ASN A 222 13.26 -20.95 15.00
C ASN A 222 12.58 -21.45 13.71
N GLY A 223 11.40 -20.93 13.37
CA GLY A 223 10.64 -21.33 12.20
C GLY A 223 9.77 -22.55 12.38
N ASN A 224 9.62 -23.10 13.60
CA ASN A 224 8.71 -24.22 13.86
C ASN A 224 7.29 -23.73 14.06
N ILE A 225 6.30 -24.44 13.51
CA ILE A 225 4.90 -24.11 13.73
C ILE A 225 4.52 -24.40 15.20
N LYS A 226 4.06 -23.37 15.88
CA LYS A 226 3.48 -23.46 17.24
C LYS A 226 1.97 -23.69 17.18
N LYS A 227 1.30 -23.03 16.23
CA LYS A 227 -0.16 -23.02 16.14
C LYS A 227 -0.58 -22.79 14.70
N THR A 228 -1.69 -23.40 14.32
CA THR A 228 -2.43 -23.08 13.10
C THR A 228 -3.88 -22.80 13.48
N GLU A 229 -4.39 -21.66 13.09
CA GLU A 229 -5.78 -21.24 13.22
C GLU A 229 -6.40 -21.07 11.84
N TYR A 230 -7.71 -20.94 11.80
CA TYR A 230 -8.43 -20.83 10.55
C TYR A 230 -9.38 -19.63 10.63
N ALA A 231 -9.23 -18.71 9.68
CA ALA A 231 -10.20 -17.65 9.46
C ALA A 231 -11.51 -18.23 8.88
N ALA A 232 -12.60 -17.47 8.97
CA ALA A 232 -13.89 -17.92 8.43
C ALA A 232 -13.85 -18.06 6.89
N GLU A 233 -13.06 -17.22 6.22
CA GLU A 233 -12.93 -17.17 4.77
C GLU A 233 -11.43 -17.23 4.39
N SER A 234 -11.14 -17.65 3.16
CA SER A 234 -9.82 -17.54 2.54
C SER A 234 -9.56 -16.09 2.04
N GLY A 235 -8.34 -15.82 1.63
CA GLY A 235 -7.96 -14.49 1.10
C GLY A 235 -7.49 -13.54 2.19
N GLY A 236 -6.90 -14.07 3.26
CA GLY A 236 -6.25 -13.26 4.30
C GLY A 236 -5.17 -12.37 3.68
N ASP A 237 -5.24 -11.06 3.94
CA ASP A 237 -4.32 -10.04 3.40
C ASP A 237 -3.47 -9.46 4.54
N GLY A 238 -3.86 -8.37 5.15
CA GLY A 238 -3.14 -7.81 6.29
C GLY A 238 -3.48 -8.50 7.61
N ILE A 239 -2.58 -8.36 8.60
CA ILE A 239 -2.80 -8.81 9.97
C ILE A 239 -2.26 -7.78 10.96
N VAL A 240 -2.97 -7.58 12.05
CA VAL A 240 -2.54 -6.77 13.19
C VAL A 240 -2.78 -7.53 14.48
N ILE A 241 -1.84 -7.46 15.40
CA ILE A 241 -1.99 -7.98 16.76
C ILE A 241 -2.52 -6.84 17.65
N MET A 242 -3.62 -7.09 18.31
CA MET A 242 -4.19 -6.17 19.30
C MET A 242 -3.82 -6.66 20.71
N GLU A 243 -3.47 -5.71 21.59
CA GLU A 243 -3.23 -5.96 23.01
C GLU A 243 -4.53 -6.16 23.78
#